data_2ada318fd19f45b72734a24021b49359
#
_entry.id   2ada318fd19f45b72734a24021b49359
#
_cell.length_a   1.000
_cell.length_b   1.000
_cell.length_c   1.000
_cell.angle_alpha   90.00
_cell.angle_beta   90.00
_cell.angle_gamma   90.00
#
_symmetry.space_group_name_H-M   'P 1'
#
loop_
_entity.id
_entity.type
_entity.pdbx_description
1 polymer ?
#
loop_
_entity_poly.entity_id
_entity_poly.type
_entity_poly.pdbx_seq_one_letter_code
_entity_poly.pdbx_strand_id
1 'polypeptide(L)'
;MAQIINTNVPSLVAQRNLSKSSNAMATAIQRLSSGLKINSAKDDAAGLAIATGMTSQIRGMDQAVKNANDGISLAQVAEGAMQESTNLLQRMRELALQSSNGTYSQANRQSLQNEANNLLSEMDHIALSTQFNGQSILNGAYTNASLQIGSNAGETLSFSINSIASSTIGSIAYQQGSTVSGNAASDITVALGSSSAVSISSSANYVGTATGQDSSSAYAKAAAINAAGIPGLTVTASTSGSATVGAIGGTAGDTYNLNINGVDIFTNQDVSTAMTNTNLMDAINSVSSQTGVVASLNGGSMSLTAADGRNIAVTESGTGFTAGTDGLTVAAGSFAATLRGKLTMSAAQTITLGGTVADVGLSSTISLDTNGVNSIDLTTQSGAEQAILRISAALDSVTSNRAALGALQNRLDATVANLQNVSDNMSAARSRIQDTDYAAEMASLTKNQILQQAGTAMLAQANAMPQSVLSLLG
;
A
#
# COMPACT_ATOMS: atom_id res chain seq x y z
N MET A 1 39.62 56.66 -69.69
CA MET A 1 40.27 55.53 -69.02
C MET A 1 41.33 54.99 -69.93
N ALA A 2 42.55 54.80 -69.42
CA ALA A 2 43.62 54.21 -70.23
C ALA A 2 43.20 52.78 -70.60
N GLN A 3 43.10 52.50 -71.92
CA GLN A 3 42.78 51.15 -72.41
C GLN A 3 44.04 50.33 -72.41
N ILE A 4 44.21 49.46 -71.44
CA ILE A 4 45.36 48.57 -71.31
C ILE A 4 45.05 47.27 -72.06
N ILE A 5 45.82 46.95 -73.10
CA ILE A 5 45.57 45.79 -74.01
C ILE A 5 46.04 44.48 -73.35
N ASN A 6 47.12 44.48 -72.55
CA ASN A 6 47.68 43.26 -71.94
C ASN A 6 46.96 42.74 -70.74
N THR A 7 46.07 43.51 -70.09
CA THR A 7 45.30 43.04 -68.92
C THR A 7 43.87 43.52 -69.05
N ASN A 8 42.98 42.61 -69.43
CA ASN A 8 41.56 42.91 -69.56
C ASN A 8 40.86 42.88 -68.20
N VAL A 9 40.97 44.01 -67.45
CA VAL A 9 40.36 44.14 -66.09
C VAL A 9 38.85 43.93 -66.10
N PRO A 10 38.04 44.45 -67.08
CA PRO A 10 36.60 44.14 -67.18
C PRO A 10 36.31 42.67 -67.33
N SER A 11 37.08 41.89 -68.10
CA SER A 11 36.90 40.45 -68.24
C SER A 11 37.22 39.70 -66.93
N LEU A 12 38.26 40.05 -66.19
CA LEU A 12 38.62 39.48 -64.92
C LEU A 12 37.58 39.77 -63.87
N VAL A 13 36.97 40.98 -63.83
CA VAL A 13 35.85 41.31 -62.94
C VAL A 13 34.60 40.52 -63.31
N ALA A 14 34.30 40.38 -64.63
CA ALA A 14 33.16 39.57 -65.08
C ALA A 14 33.31 38.08 -64.70
N GLN A 15 34.52 37.50 -64.88
CA GLN A 15 34.83 36.11 -64.44
C GLN A 15 34.66 35.92 -62.93
N ARG A 16 35.17 36.87 -62.13
CA ARG A 16 35.05 36.82 -60.68
C ARG A 16 33.59 36.88 -60.24
N ASN A 17 32.78 37.74 -60.85
CA ASN A 17 31.33 37.85 -60.57
C ASN A 17 30.58 36.60 -61.03
N LEU A 18 30.95 36.02 -62.18
CA LEU A 18 30.39 34.76 -62.68
C LEU A 18 30.66 33.58 -61.73
N SER A 19 31.91 33.42 -61.26
CA SER A 19 32.29 32.43 -60.27
C SER A 19 31.50 32.61 -58.93
N LYS A 20 31.33 33.87 -58.51
CA LYS A 20 30.54 34.17 -57.29
C LYS A 20 29.09 33.80 -57.46
N SER A 21 28.45 34.08 -58.61
CA SER A 21 27.07 33.70 -58.91
C SER A 21 26.94 32.19 -59.04
N SER A 22 27.89 31.50 -59.66
CA SER A 22 27.87 30.01 -59.74
C SER A 22 27.98 29.34 -58.40
N ASN A 23 28.84 29.81 -57.48
CA ASN A 23 28.97 29.30 -56.15
C ASN A 23 27.70 29.56 -55.31
N ALA A 24 27.11 30.77 -55.44
CA ALA A 24 25.84 31.10 -54.77
C ALA A 24 24.67 30.22 -55.26
N MET A 25 24.61 29.94 -56.58
CA MET A 25 23.64 29.04 -57.19
C MET A 25 23.81 27.61 -56.68
N ALA A 26 25.05 27.11 -56.61
CA ALA A 26 25.33 25.77 -56.08
C ALA A 26 24.87 25.64 -54.63
N THR A 27 25.12 26.67 -53.79
CA THR A 27 24.66 26.72 -52.41
C THR A 27 23.12 26.75 -52.32
N ALA A 28 22.45 27.53 -53.16
CA ALA A 28 20.99 27.59 -53.21
C ALA A 28 20.38 26.24 -53.63
N ILE A 29 20.97 25.55 -54.61
CA ILE A 29 20.55 24.20 -55.04
C ILE A 29 20.73 23.19 -53.90
N GLN A 30 21.86 23.25 -53.20
CA GLN A 30 22.16 22.37 -52.06
C GLN A 30 21.12 22.57 -50.92
N ARG A 31 20.80 23.82 -50.55
CA ARG A 31 19.81 24.15 -49.53
C ARG A 31 18.40 23.74 -49.93
N LEU A 32 18.04 23.96 -51.20
CA LEU A 32 16.75 23.55 -51.72
C LEU A 32 16.59 22.04 -51.77
N SER A 33 17.64 21.32 -52.12
CA SER A 33 17.67 19.86 -52.18
C SER A 33 17.65 19.21 -50.82
N SER A 34 18.32 19.76 -49.82
CA SER A 34 18.36 19.25 -48.44
C SER A 34 17.20 19.74 -47.60
N GLY A 35 16.54 20.85 -47.96
CA GLY A 35 15.57 21.54 -47.14
C GLY A 35 16.19 22.29 -45.95
N LEU A 36 17.55 22.31 -45.86
CA LEU A 36 18.26 22.86 -44.72
C LEU A 36 19.09 24.08 -45.13
N LYS A 37 18.95 25.17 -44.39
CA LYS A 37 19.76 26.36 -44.49
C LYS A 37 21.23 26.11 -44.07
N ILE A 38 21.39 25.30 -43.02
CA ILE A 38 22.68 24.90 -42.46
C ILE A 38 22.88 23.43 -42.78
N ASN A 39 23.77 23.09 -43.71
CA ASN A 39 24.03 21.73 -44.17
C ASN A 39 25.40 21.22 -43.66
N SER A 40 26.30 22.12 -43.40
CA SER A 40 27.69 21.84 -42.96
C SER A 40 28.18 22.89 -41.98
N ALA A 41 29.25 22.55 -41.23
CA ALA A 41 29.91 23.49 -40.32
C ALA A 41 30.47 24.73 -41.00
N LYS A 42 30.67 24.67 -42.35
CA LYS A 42 31.09 25.80 -43.16
C LYS A 42 30.01 26.85 -43.33
N ASP A 43 28.75 26.45 -43.32
CA ASP A 43 27.61 27.34 -43.50
C ASP A 43 27.32 28.18 -42.23
N ASP A 44 27.32 27.54 -41.08
CA ASP A 44 27.22 28.15 -39.74
C ASP A 44 27.63 27.13 -38.68
N ALA A 45 28.82 27.26 -38.11
CA ALA A 45 29.35 26.36 -37.11
C ALA A 45 28.58 26.46 -35.76
N ALA A 46 28.16 27.67 -35.39
CA ALA A 46 27.42 27.88 -34.13
C ALA A 46 25.98 27.36 -34.23
N GLY A 47 25.30 27.70 -35.35
CA GLY A 47 23.94 27.21 -35.61
C GLY A 47 23.88 25.68 -35.72
N LEU A 48 24.89 25.07 -36.37
CA LEU A 48 24.97 23.59 -36.45
C LEU A 48 25.16 22.95 -35.06
N ALA A 49 26.03 23.50 -34.22
CA ALA A 49 26.26 22.98 -32.88
C ALA A 49 24.96 23.04 -32.02
N ILE A 50 24.25 24.17 -32.09
CA ILE A 50 22.96 24.33 -31.38
C ILE A 50 21.91 23.36 -31.93
N ALA A 51 21.75 23.26 -33.27
CA ALA A 51 20.77 22.36 -33.89
C ALA A 51 21.06 20.89 -33.60
N THR A 52 22.34 20.48 -33.52
CA THR A 52 22.76 19.14 -33.15
C THR A 52 22.44 18.86 -31.67
N GLY A 53 22.73 19.82 -30.77
CA GLY A 53 22.36 19.73 -29.35
C GLY A 53 20.86 19.57 -29.16
N MET A 54 20.05 20.41 -29.85
CA MET A 54 18.59 20.30 -29.83
C MET A 54 18.10 18.94 -30.37
N THR A 55 18.70 18.43 -31.42
CA THR A 55 18.35 17.12 -31.98
C THR A 55 18.63 15.99 -30.99
N SER A 56 19.73 16.05 -30.25
CA SER A 56 20.06 15.11 -29.19
C SER A 56 19.03 15.15 -28.06
N GLN A 57 18.63 16.37 -27.65
CA GLN A 57 17.62 16.55 -26.60
C GLN A 57 16.24 16.04 -27.03
N ILE A 58 15.80 16.36 -28.27
CA ILE A 58 14.53 15.85 -28.83
C ILE A 58 14.51 14.31 -28.80
N ARG A 59 15.57 13.67 -29.30
CA ARG A 59 15.67 12.19 -29.28
C ARG A 59 15.69 11.64 -27.86
N GLY A 60 16.31 12.35 -26.92
CA GLY A 60 16.32 12.00 -25.51
C GLY A 60 14.90 12.07 -24.90
N MET A 61 14.15 13.13 -25.21
CA MET A 61 12.74 13.29 -24.77
C MET A 61 11.82 12.24 -25.40
N ASP A 62 12.00 11.93 -26.69
CA ASP A 62 11.22 10.88 -27.34
C ASP A 62 11.46 9.48 -26.69
N GLN A 63 12.71 9.21 -26.27
CA GLN A 63 13.02 7.98 -25.53
C GLN A 63 12.43 8.03 -24.10
N ALA A 64 12.48 9.20 -23.45
CA ALA A 64 11.87 9.38 -22.13
C ALA A 64 10.35 9.16 -22.16
N VAL A 65 9.67 9.62 -23.21
CA VAL A 65 8.23 9.35 -23.43
C VAL A 65 7.97 7.85 -23.57
N LYS A 66 8.81 7.12 -24.30
CA LYS A 66 8.67 5.64 -24.40
C LYS A 66 8.87 4.98 -23.04
N ASN A 67 9.92 5.35 -22.31
CA ASN A 67 10.18 4.83 -20.98
C ASN A 67 9.02 5.12 -20.01
N ALA A 68 8.41 6.30 -20.09
CA ALA A 68 7.25 6.65 -19.27
C ALA A 68 6.03 5.78 -19.62
N ASN A 69 5.77 5.55 -20.90
CA ASN A 69 4.69 4.64 -21.35
C ASN A 69 4.94 3.18 -20.93
N ASP A 70 6.19 2.73 -20.92
CA ASP A 70 6.55 1.41 -20.40
C ASP A 70 6.24 1.34 -18.89
N GLY A 71 6.53 2.43 -18.14
CA GLY A 71 6.18 2.54 -16.73
C GLY A 71 4.66 2.53 -16.47
N ILE A 72 3.87 3.21 -17.33
CA ILE A 72 2.40 3.17 -17.26
C ILE A 72 1.90 1.75 -17.52
N SER A 73 2.42 1.08 -18.54
CA SER A 73 2.04 -0.31 -18.87
C SER A 73 2.36 -1.28 -17.73
N LEU A 74 3.52 -1.14 -17.09
CA LEU A 74 3.91 -1.91 -15.91
C LEU A 74 2.93 -1.67 -14.75
N ALA A 75 2.59 -0.40 -14.47
CA ALA A 75 1.65 -0.05 -13.41
C ALA A 75 0.24 -0.62 -13.67
N GLN A 76 -0.22 -0.63 -14.91
CA GLN A 76 -1.51 -1.21 -15.31
C GLN A 76 -1.54 -2.73 -15.13
N VAL A 77 -0.46 -3.45 -15.48
CA VAL A 77 -0.36 -4.90 -15.24
C VAL A 77 -0.40 -5.20 -13.74
N ALA A 78 0.35 -4.43 -12.93
CA ALA A 78 0.33 -4.59 -11.48
C ALA A 78 -1.06 -4.30 -10.89
N GLU A 79 -1.73 -3.24 -11.33
CA GLU A 79 -3.06 -2.85 -10.87
C GLU A 79 -4.11 -3.92 -11.22
N GLY A 80 -4.08 -4.48 -12.43
CA GLY A 80 -4.97 -5.55 -12.84
C GLY A 80 -4.84 -6.79 -11.96
N ALA A 81 -3.61 -7.22 -11.66
CA ALA A 81 -3.35 -8.35 -10.77
C ALA A 81 -3.78 -8.05 -9.31
N MET A 82 -3.57 -6.82 -8.83
CA MET A 82 -4.04 -6.39 -7.50
C MET A 82 -5.57 -6.32 -7.42
N GLN A 83 -6.27 -6.04 -8.51
CA GLN A 83 -7.73 -6.09 -8.55
C GLN A 83 -8.24 -7.53 -8.32
N GLU A 84 -7.63 -8.53 -8.97
CA GLU A 84 -7.99 -9.93 -8.74
C GLU A 84 -7.67 -10.36 -7.31
N SER A 85 -6.52 -9.95 -6.77
CA SER A 85 -6.20 -10.20 -5.36
C SER A 85 -7.22 -9.55 -4.41
N THR A 86 -7.75 -8.37 -4.75
CA THR A 86 -8.84 -7.73 -3.98
C THR A 86 -10.11 -8.58 -4.01
N ASN A 87 -10.48 -9.15 -5.16
CA ASN A 87 -11.64 -10.02 -5.31
C ASN A 87 -11.49 -11.29 -4.45
N LEU A 88 -10.29 -11.91 -4.47
CA LEU A 88 -10.00 -13.08 -3.63
C LEU A 88 -10.07 -12.76 -2.12
N LEU A 89 -9.51 -11.63 -1.70
CA LEU A 89 -9.58 -11.18 -0.31
C LEU A 89 -11.02 -10.90 0.14
N GLN A 90 -11.84 -10.29 -0.71
CA GLN A 90 -13.26 -10.10 -0.43
C GLN A 90 -13.99 -11.43 -0.25
N ARG A 91 -13.72 -12.41 -1.11
CA ARG A 91 -14.28 -13.76 -0.98
C ARG A 91 -13.83 -14.44 0.30
N MET A 92 -12.54 -14.33 0.66
CA MET A 92 -12.04 -14.86 1.94
C MET A 92 -12.72 -14.18 3.13
N ARG A 93 -12.99 -12.87 3.04
CA ARG A 93 -13.74 -12.16 4.10
C ARG A 93 -15.16 -12.67 4.27
N GLU A 94 -15.85 -12.99 3.17
CA GLU A 94 -17.17 -13.62 3.22
C GLU A 94 -17.11 -14.98 3.95
N LEU A 95 -16.12 -15.83 3.63
CA LEU A 95 -15.91 -17.11 4.28
C LEU A 95 -15.61 -16.95 5.78
N ALA A 96 -14.80 -15.95 6.14
CA ALA A 96 -14.49 -15.64 7.53
C ALA A 96 -15.73 -15.18 8.31
N LEU A 97 -16.54 -14.28 7.72
CA LEU A 97 -17.82 -13.85 8.29
C LEU A 97 -18.80 -15.03 8.46
N GLN A 98 -18.85 -15.92 7.48
CA GLN A 98 -19.66 -17.12 7.55
C GLN A 98 -19.17 -18.05 8.65
N SER A 99 -17.86 -18.24 8.79
CA SER A 99 -17.29 -19.08 9.84
C SER A 99 -17.43 -18.50 11.25
N SER A 100 -17.46 -17.18 11.41
CA SER A 100 -17.65 -16.52 12.71
C SER A 100 -19.05 -16.75 13.30
N ASN A 101 -20.01 -17.18 12.48
CA ASN A 101 -21.36 -17.45 12.97
C ASN A 101 -21.40 -18.73 13.81
N GLY A 102 -21.96 -18.62 15.03
CA GLY A 102 -22.08 -19.73 16.01
C GLY A 102 -22.90 -20.93 15.55
N THR A 103 -23.70 -20.81 14.47
CA THR A 103 -24.52 -21.89 13.93
C THR A 103 -23.75 -22.96 13.15
N TYR A 104 -22.51 -22.69 12.78
CA TYR A 104 -21.67 -23.59 11.97
C TYR A 104 -20.94 -24.61 12.85
N SER A 105 -21.01 -25.89 12.47
CA SER A 105 -20.24 -26.96 13.09
C SER A 105 -18.74 -26.85 12.76
N GLN A 106 -17.88 -27.50 13.54
CA GLN A 106 -16.45 -27.57 13.26
C GLN A 106 -16.15 -28.17 11.88
N ALA A 107 -16.92 -29.19 11.45
CA ALA A 107 -16.76 -29.79 10.12
C ALA A 107 -17.09 -28.78 8.99
N ASN A 108 -18.12 -27.95 9.18
CA ASN A 108 -18.46 -26.90 8.24
C ASN A 108 -17.35 -25.83 8.17
N ARG A 109 -16.82 -25.41 9.32
CA ARG A 109 -15.70 -24.46 9.39
C ARG A 109 -14.44 -25.00 8.71
N GLN A 110 -14.16 -26.31 8.86
CA GLN A 110 -13.05 -26.96 8.17
C GLN A 110 -13.22 -26.89 6.65
N SER A 111 -14.44 -27.03 6.15
CA SER A 111 -14.72 -26.89 4.71
C SER A 111 -14.47 -25.45 4.22
N LEU A 112 -14.88 -24.45 5.02
CA LEU A 112 -14.60 -23.04 4.72
C LEU A 112 -13.09 -22.72 4.75
N GLN A 113 -12.37 -23.34 5.71
CA GLN A 113 -10.89 -23.22 5.77
C GLN A 113 -10.24 -23.80 4.52
N ASN A 114 -10.71 -24.93 4.02
CA ASN A 114 -10.16 -25.53 2.79
C ASN A 114 -10.39 -24.62 1.57
N GLU A 115 -11.55 -23.98 1.45
CA GLU A 115 -11.82 -22.99 0.40
C GLU A 115 -10.90 -21.77 0.56
N ALA A 116 -10.75 -21.24 1.78
CA ALA A 116 -9.85 -20.13 2.05
C ALA A 116 -8.39 -20.46 1.69
N ASN A 117 -7.92 -21.67 2.00
CA ASN A 117 -6.57 -22.10 1.62
C ASN A 117 -6.36 -22.15 0.10
N ASN A 118 -7.37 -22.55 -0.67
CA ASN A 118 -7.31 -22.52 -2.13
C ASN A 118 -7.23 -21.08 -2.66
N LEU A 119 -8.02 -20.16 -2.10
CA LEU A 119 -7.97 -18.74 -2.45
C LEU A 119 -6.62 -18.10 -2.10
N LEU A 120 -6.03 -18.46 -0.94
CA LEU A 120 -4.68 -18.05 -0.56
C LEU A 120 -3.63 -18.55 -1.56
N SER A 121 -3.71 -19.81 -1.97
CA SER A 121 -2.80 -20.37 -2.96
C SER A 121 -2.90 -19.66 -4.30
N GLU A 122 -4.11 -19.29 -4.72
CA GLU A 122 -4.32 -18.54 -5.95
C GLU A 122 -3.77 -17.10 -5.85
N MET A 123 -3.95 -16.47 -4.68
CA MET A 123 -3.37 -15.15 -4.43
C MET A 123 -1.84 -15.17 -4.50
N ASP A 124 -1.20 -16.17 -3.90
CA ASP A 124 0.26 -16.36 -3.99
C ASP A 124 0.70 -16.67 -5.42
N HIS A 125 -0.09 -17.46 -6.17
CA HIS A 125 0.15 -17.69 -7.58
C HIS A 125 0.13 -16.38 -8.38
N ILE A 126 -0.86 -15.52 -8.16
CA ILE A 126 -0.93 -14.19 -8.79
C ILE A 126 0.31 -13.35 -8.42
N ALA A 127 0.70 -13.32 -7.13
CA ALA A 127 1.84 -12.55 -6.66
C ALA A 127 3.17 -12.99 -7.31
N LEU A 128 3.34 -14.29 -7.55
CA LEU A 128 4.58 -14.85 -8.09
C LEU A 128 4.59 -14.88 -9.62
N SER A 129 3.45 -15.15 -10.26
CA SER A 129 3.34 -15.30 -11.72
C SER A 129 3.20 -13.99 -12.47
N THR A 130 2.77 -12.90 -11.79
CA THR A 130 2.63 -11.60 -12.43
C THR A 130 4.01 -11.00 -12.71
N GLN A 131 4.34 -10.94 -14.01
CA GLN A 131 5.63 -10.47 -14.50
C GLN A 131 5.43 -9.39 -15.56
N PHE A 132 6.39 -8.48 -15.64
CA PHE A 132 6.55 -7.51 -16.71
C PHE A 132 7.96 -7.65 -17.28
N ASN A 133 8.06 -7.97 -18.57
CA ASN A 133 9.33 -8.22 -19.27
C ASN A 133 10.24 -9.24 -18.53
N GLY A 134 9.63 -10.33 -17.98
CA GLY A 134 10.35 -11.40 -17.26
C GLY A 134 10.75 -11.05 -15.82
N GLN A 135 10.37 -9.90 -15.31
CA GLN A 135 10.60 -9.49 -13.92
C GLN A 135 9.30 -9.60 -13.13
N SER A 136 9.33 -10.31 -12.00
CA SER A 136 8.18 -10.35 -11.08
C SER A 136 8.03 -9.00 -10.40
N ILE A 137 6.80 -8.46 -10.43
CA ILE A 137 6.53 -7.10 -9.98
C ILE A 137 5.73 -7.04 -8.66
N LEU A 138 5.15 -8.17 -8.19
CA LEU A 138 4.27 -8.21 -7.01
C LEU A 138 4.79 -9.08 -5.86
N ASN A 139 5.97 -9.67 -6.00
CA ASN A 139 6.59 -10.54 -5.00
C ASN A 139 7.46 -9.79 -3.96
N GLY A 140 7.55 -8.46 -4.04
CA GLY A 140 8.37 -7.63 -3.15
C GLY A 140 9.81 -7.42 -3.61
N ALA A 141 10.22 -8.00 -4.74
CA ALA A 141 11.56 -7.78 -5.31
C ALA A 141 11.66 -6.46 -6.09
N TYR A 142 10.52 -5.88 -6.50
CA TYR A 142 10.48 -4.68 -7.33
C TYR A 142 10.51 -3.40 -6.47
N THR A 143 11.67 -3.16 -5.84
CA THR A 143 11.90 -2.01 -4.97
C THR A 143 12.87 -1.02 -5.61
N ASN A 144 12.66 0.29 -5.38
CA ASN A 144 13.51 1.38 -5.90
C ASN A 144 13.74 1.33 -7.42
N ALA A 145 12.72 0.90 -8.17
CA ALA A 145 12.78 0.95 -9.62
C ALA A 145 12.89 2.41 -10.08
N SER A 146 13.79 2.64 -11.05
CA SER A 146 14.09 3.97 -11.56
C SER A 146 13.79 4.02 -13.05
N LEU A 147 12.86 4.89 -13.46
CA LEU A 147 12.56 5.18 -14.85
C LEU A 147 13.27 6.47 -15.26
N GLN A 148 14.05 6.43 -16.32
CA GLN A 148 14.65 7.64 -16.92
C GLN A 148 13.56 8.35 -17.74
N ILE A 149 13.05 9.46 -17.21
CA ILE A 149 11.93 10.24 -17.76
C ILE A 149 12.36 11.64 -18.24
N GLY A 150 13.65 11.83 -18.50
CA GLY A 150 14.19 13.07 -19.04
C GLY A 150 15.35 12.82 -19.98
N SER A 151 15.77 13.88 -20.69
CA SER A 151 16.84 13.82 -21.68
C SER A 151 18.25 13.85 -21.08
N ASN A 152 18.38 14.23 -19.79
CA ASN A 152 19.66 14.34 -19.10
C ASN A 152 19.83 13.24 -18.07
N ALA A 153 21.08 12.89 -17.77
CA ALA A 153 21.39 11.92 -16.72
C ALA A 153 20.87 12.39 -15.36
N GLY A 154 20.21 11.49 -14.61
CA GLY A 154 19.65 11.78 -13.29
C GLY A 154 18.21 12.29 -13.29
N GLU A 155 17.61 12.56 -14.44
CA GLU A 155 16.18 12.89 -14.55
C GLU A 155 15.34 11.63 -14.48
N THR A 156 15.27 11.04 -13.28
CA THR A 156 14.62 9.75 -13.03
C THR A 156 13.42 9.89 -12.11
N LEU A 157 12.45 9.01 -12.29
CA LEU A 157 11.34 8.78 -11.38
C LEU A 157 11.55 7.44 -10.69
N SER A 158 11.74 7.49 -9.37
CA SER A 158 11.84 6.27 -8.56
C SER A 158 10.48 5.91 -7.97
N PHE A 159 10.15 4.63 -7.96
CA PHE A 159 8.96 4.07 -7.36
C PHE A 159 9.21 2.64 -6.89
N SER A 160 8.34 2.14 -6.03
CA SER A 160 8.39 0.76 -5.53
C SER A 160 7.00 0.15 -5.60
N ILE A 161 6.94 -1.15 -5.84
CA ILE A 161 5.71 -1.93 -5.76
C ILE A 161 5.86 -2.90 -4.59
N ASN A 162 5.00 -2.76 -3.59
CA ASN A 162 5.04 -3.64 -2.43
C ASN A 162 4.50 -5.02 -2.78
N SER A 163 4.97 -6.03 -2.05
CA SER A 163 4.47 -7.40 -2.17
C SER A 163 2.99 -7.48 -1.82
N ILE A 164 2.28 -8.34 -2.57
CA ILE A 164 0.92 -8.76 -2.24
C ILE A 164 0.83 -10.24 -1.86
N ALA A 165 1.98 -10.89 -1.65
CA ALA A 165 2.01 -12.28 -1.20
C ALA A 165 1.28 -12.44 0.13
N SER A 166 0.60 -13.57 0.31
CA SER A 166 -0.22 -13.86 1.50
C SER A 166 0.55 -13.78 2.81
N SER A 167 1.85 -14.01 2.77
CA SER A 167 2.75 -13.92 3.93
C SER A 167 3.16 -12.50 4.32
N THR A 168 2.96 -11.51 3.44
CA THR A 168 3.46 -10.14 3.64
C THR A 168 2.37 -9.12 3.92
N ILE A 169 1.13 -9.40 3.51
CA ILE A 169 -0.02 -8.53 3.74
C ILE A 169 -0.92 -9.08 4.83
N GLY A 170 -1.63 -8.20 5.55
CA GLY A 170 -2.56 -8.61 6.61
C GLY A 170 -1.91 -8.81 7.97
N SER A 171 -0.66 -8.35 8.17
CA SER A 171 -0.07 -8.26 9.51
C SER A 171 -0.89 -7.32 10.39
N ILE A 172 -1.16 -7.75 11.62
CA ILE A 172 -1.92 -6.97 12.60
C ILE A 172 -1.14 -6.90 13.92
N ALA A 173 -1.31 -5.80 14.63
CA ALA A 173 -0.96 -5.73 16.03
C ALA A 173 -2.06 -6.45 16.81
N TYR A 174 -1.74 -7.59 17.38
CA TYR A 174 -2.67 -8.42 18.13
C TYR A 174 -2.02 -8.86 19.44
N GLN A 175 -2.72 -8.62 20.54
CA GLN A 175 -2.33 -9.15 21.83
C GLN A 175 -3.56 -9.50 22.65
N GLN A 176 -3.61 -10.75 23.14
CA GLN A 176 -4.42 -11.10 24.28
C GLN A 176 -3.59 -10.82 25.54
N GLY A 177 -4.05 -9.91 26.35
CA GLY A 177 -3.38 -9.49 27.58
C GLY A 177 -3.39 -10.55 28.67
N SER A 178 -2.68 -10.27 29.75
CA SER A 178 -2.83 -10.96 31.02
C SER A 178 -4.14 -10.56 31.69
N THR A 179 -4.45 -11.20 32.83
CA THR A 179 -5.58 -10.82 33.66
C THR A 179 -5.47 -9.36 34.08
N VAL A 180 -6.58 -8.60 33.93
CA VAL A 180 -6.61 -7.18 34.32
C VAL A 180 -6.44 -7.01 35.83
N SER A 181 -5.92 -5.87 36.29
CA SER A 181 -5.79 -5.56 37.71
C SER A 181 -7.15 -5.33 38.37
N GLY A 182 -7.18 -5.35 39.71
CA GLY A 182 -8.36 -4.99 40.49
C GLY A 182 -8.67 -3.49 40.55
N ASN A 183 -7.82 -2.65 39.97
CA ASN A 183 -7.99 -1.19 39.95
C ASN A 183 -8.83 -0.76 38.73
N ALA A 184 -9.50 0.38 38.87
CA ALA A 184 -10.05 1.06 37.69
C ALA A 184 -8.90 1.60 36.82
N ALA A 185 -8.99 1.44 35.52
CA ALA A 185 -8.07 2.09 34.58
C ALA A 185 -8.44 3.58 34.44
N SER A 186 -7.55 4.49 34.75
CA SER A 186 -7.87 5.93 34.84
C SER A 186 -7.06 6.86 33.97
N ASP A 187 -5.88 6.47 33.52
CA ASP A 187 -4.91 7.31 32.82
C ASP A 187 -4.28 6.64 31.60
N ILE A 188 -5.03 5.73 31.00
CA ILE A 188 -4.59 5.03 29.79
C ILE A 188 -4.62 6.00 28.59
N THR A 189 -3.58 5.96 27.79
CA THR A 189 -3.55 6.60 26.46
C THR A 189 -3.30 5.54 25.40
N VAL A 190 -3.90 5.71 24.23
CA VAL A 190 -3.74 4.78 23.09
C VAL A 190 -3.40 5.56 21.86
N ALA A 191 -2.34 5.13 21.14
CA ALA A 191 -1.97 5.65 19.84
C ALA A 191 -1.83 4.52 18.84
N LEU A 192 -2.22 4.75 17.58
CA LEU A 192 -2.04 3.83 16.47
C LEU A 192 -0.98 4.35 15.51
N GLY A 193 0.07 3.57 15.27
CA GLY A 193 1.18 3.95 14.40
C GLY A 193 1.83 5.25 14.85
N SER A 194 1.83 6.26 13.99
CA SER A 194 2.34 7.61 14.26
C SER A 194 1.26 8.63 14.67
N SER A 195 0.03 8.18 14.94
CA SER A 195 -1.07 9.06 15.35
C SER A 195 -0.84 9.60 16.75
N SER A 196 -1.42 10.78 17.04
CA SER A 196 -1.40 11.35 18.40
C SER A 196 -2.12 10.43 19.38
N ALA A 197 -1.57 10.32 20.60
CA ALA A 197 -2.17 9.51 21.65
C ALA A 197 -3.53 10.08 22.09
N VAL A 198 -4.53 9.22 22.15
CA VAL A 198 -5.88 9.53 22.62
C VAL A 198 -5.99 9.11 24.10
N SER A 199 -6.41 10.00 24.96
CA SER A 199 -6.65 9.70 26.37
C SER A 199 -7.97 8.97 26.56
N ILE A 200 -7.92 7.86 27.30
CA ILE A 200 -9.08 7.03 27.60
C ILE A 200 -9.70 7.49 28.92
N SER A 201 -11.01 7.67 28.94
CA SER A 201 -11.74 7.99 30.17
C SER A 201 -11.65 6.83 31.16
N SER A 202 -11.74 7.11 32.46
CA SER A 202 -11.70 6.07 33.50
C SER A 202 -12.75 4.99 33.28
N SER A 203 -12.36 3.72 33.46
CA SER A 203 -13.27 2.58 33.42
C SER A 203 -14.38 2.66 34.49
N ALA A 204 -14.21 3.49 35.53
CA ALA A 204 -15.24 3.75 36.50
C ALA A 204 -16.50 4.39 35.91
N ASN A 205 -16.41 5.06 34.78
CA ASN A 205 -17.52 5.68 34.07
C ASN A 205 -18.27 4.71 33.14
N TYR A 206 -17.77 3.49 32.97
CA TYR A 206 -18.27 2.51 32.00
C TYR A 206 -18.67 1.18 32.69
N VAL A 207 -19.05 1.26 33.96
CA VAL A 207 -19.59 0.09 34.68
C VAL A 207 -20.92 -0.33 34.05
N GLY A 208 -21.12 -1.64 33.91
CA GLY A 208 -22.39 -2.18 33.46
C GLY A 208 -23.45 -2.31 34.58
N THR A 209 -24.64 -2.71 34.20
CA THR A 209 -25.74 -2.91 35.14
C THR A 209 -25.76 -4.31 35.72
N ALA A 210 -25.09 -5.27 35.11
CA ALA A 210 -25.06 -6.64 35.57
C ALA A 210 -23.93 -6.85 36.59
N THR A 211 -24.15 -7.77 37.55
CA THR A 211 -23.15 -8.12 38.55
C THR A 211 -21.85 -8.59 37.90
N GLY A 212 -20.71 -8.14 38.43
CA GLY A 212 -19.39 -8.43 37.89
C GLY A 212 -18.93 -7.47 36.80
N GLN A 213 -19.76 -6.54 36.30
CA GLN A 213 -19.42 -5.50 35.35
C GLN A 213 -18.96 -4.20 36.05
N ASP A 214 -18.19 -4.33 37.12
CA ASP A 214 -17.66 -3.22 37.91
C ASP A 214 -16.45 -2.55 37.23
N SER A 215 -15.96 -1.44 37.80
CA SER A 215 -14.84 -0.65 37.27
C SER A 215 -13.54 -1.44 37.14
N SER A 216 -13.36 -2.52 37.90
CA SER A 216 -12.16 -3.38 37.86
C SER A 216 -12.24 -4.45 36.75
N SER A 217 -13.45 -4.68 36.19
CA SER A 217 -13.68 -5.73 35.19
C SER A 217 -13.02 -5.40 33.84
N ALA A 218 -12.70 -6.46 33.11
CA ALA A 218 -12.25 -6.30 31.73
C ALA A 218 -13.33 -5.70 30.83
N TYR A 219 -14.64 -5.97 31.15
CA TYR A 219 -15.79 -5.34 30.51
C TYR A 219 -15.71 -3.81 30.54
N ALA A 220 -15.61 -3.21 31.73
CA ALA A 220 -15.60 -1.76 31.90
C ALA A 220 -14.38 -1.12 31.25
N LYS A 221 -13.23 -1.78 31.30
CA LYS A 221 -11.99 -1.34 30.67
C LYS A 221 -12.07 -1.38 29.15
N ALA A 222 -12.61 -2.45 28.56
CA ALA A 222 -12.87 -2.53 27.13
C ALA A 222 -13.88 -1.49 26.68
N ALA A 223 -14.96 -1.29 27.44
CA ALA A 223 -15.99 -0.29 27.14
C ALA A 223 -15.42 1.13 27.16
N ALA A 224 -14.53 1.45 28.12
CA ALA A 224 -13.85 2.74 28.19
C ALA A 224 -12.98 3.00 26.95
N ILE A 225 -12.20 2.01 26.50
CA ILE A 225 -11.34 2.14 25.34
C ILE A 225 -12.17 2.24 24.05
N ASN A 226 -13.20 1.43 23.90
CA ASN A 226 -14.09 1.45 22.75
C ASN A 226 -14.86 2.78 22.65
N ALA A 227 -15.27 3.36 23.79
CA ALA A 227 -15.95 4.65 23.85
C ALA A 227 -15.08 5.82 23.37
N ALA A 228 -13.74 5.68 23.36
CA ALA A 228 -12.84 6.66 22.81
C ALA A 228 -12.91 6.76 21.28
N GLY A 229 -13.54 5.77 20.59
CA GLY A 229 -13.85 5.79 19.18
C GLY A 229 -12.60 5.86 18.27
N ILE A 230 -11.51 5.18 18.64
CA ILE A 230 -10.25 5.20 17.87
C ILE A 230 -10.47 4.36 16.59
N PRO A 231 -10.42 4.97 15.39
CA PRO A 231 -10.66 4.24 14.16
C PRO A 231 -9.60 3.17 13.92
N GLY A 232 -10.04 1.96 13.56
CA GLY A 232 -9.14 0.84 13.28
C GLY A 232 -8.64 0.07 14.51
N LEU A 233 -9.03 0.47 15.72
CA LEU A 233 -8.77 -0.28 16.95
C LEU A 233 -9.98 -1.15 17.29
N THR A 234 -9.75 -2.43 17.54
CA THR A 234 -10.76 -3.36 18.08
C THR A 234 -10.31 -3.82 19.45
N VAL A 235 -11.20 -3.68 20.44
CA VAL A 235 -10.95 -4.14 21.80
C VAL A 235 -12.11 -5.03 22.26
N THR A 236 -11.77 -6.23 22.66
CA THR A 236 -12.73 -7.19 23.25
C THR A 236 -12.27 -7.59 24.62
N ALA A 237 -13.22 -7.98 25.47
CA ALA A 237 -12.95 -8.49 26.78
C ALA A 237 -13.58 -9.91 26.93
N SER A 238 -12.91 -10.77 27.64
CA SER A 238 -13.42 -12.06 28.00
C SER A 238 -12.88 -12.48 29.37
N THR A 239 -13.68 -13.20 30.13
CA THR A 239 -13.21 -13.80 31.39
C THR A 239 -13.31 -15.31 31.25
N SER A 240 -12.21 -15.99 31.51
CA SER A 240 -12.16 -17.44 31.56
C SER A 240 -11.24 -17.88 32.69
N GLY A 241 -11.68 -18.85 33.46
CA GLY A 241 -10.89 -19.46 34.50
C GLY A 241 -11.15 -20.96 34.59
N SER A 242 -10.10 -21.72 34.84
CA SER A 242 -10.22 -23.15 35.09
C SER A 242 -10.32 -23.36 36.59
N ALA A 243 -11.32 -24.13 37.02
CA ALA A 243 -11.49 -24.58 38.38
C ALA A 243 -11.29 -26.09 38.45
N THR A 244 -10.54 -26.55 39.41
CA THR A 244 -10.55 -27.98 39.77
C THR A 244 -11.81 -28.25 40.59
N VAL A 245 -12.52 -29.32 40.28
CA VAL A 245 -13.68 -29.72 41.06
C VAL A 245 -13.27 -30.85 41.98
N GLY A 246 -13.20 -30.55 43.27
CA GLY A 246 -13.02 -31.54 44.30
C GLY A 246 -14.32 -32.31 44.61
N ALA A 247 -14.27 -33.26 45.48
CA ALA A 247 -15.45 -33.99 45.91
C ALA A 247 -16.44 -33.02 46.63
N ILE A 248 -17.73 -33.07 46.23
CA ILE A 248 -18.78 -32.26 46.89
C ILE A 248 -19.68 -33.18 47.66
N GLY A 249 -19.48 -33.22 48.98
CA GLY A 249 -20.23 -34.07 49.91
C GLY A 249 -19.87 -35.53 49.89
N GLY A 250 -20.75 -36.37 50.33
CA GLY A 250 -20.59 -37.83 50.44
C GLY A 250 -20.78 -38.36 51.87
N THR A 251 -21.03 -37.48 52.87
CA THR A 251 -21.30 -37.83 54.24
C THR A 251 -22.70 -37.37 54.63
N ALA A 252 -23.42 -38.18 55.43
CA ALA A 252 -24.77 -37.85 55.88
C ALA A 252 -24.78 -36.54 56.71
N GLY A 253 -25.58 -35.56 56.28
CA GLY A 253 -25.70 -34.24 56.92
C GLY A 253 -24.78 -33.14 56.24
N ASP A 254 -24.01 -33.44 55.21
CA ASP A 254 -23.27 -32.46 54.47
C ASP A 254 -24.20 -31.55 53.65
N THR A 255 -23.92 -30.26 53.67
CA THR A 255 -24.68 -29.28 52.89
C THR A 255 -23.70 -28.44 52.04
N TYR A 256 -24.16 -27.97 50.86
CA TYR A 256 -23.38 -27.17 49.93
C TYR A 256 -24.15 -25.93 49.53
N ASN A 257 -23.45 -24.80 49.56
CA ASN A 257 -23.92 -23.52 49.03
C ASN A 257 -22.94 -23.05 47.97
N LEU A 258 -23.47 -22.60 46.87
CA LEU A 258 -22.73 -21.99 45.79
C LEU A 258 -23.41 -20.72 45.33
N ASN A 259 -22.68 -19.62 45.32
CA ASN A 259 -23.13 -18.36 44.77
C ASN A 259 -22.14 -17.92 43.70
N ILE A 260 -22.62 -17.53 42.51
CA ILE A 260 -21.83 -16.95 41.44
C ILE A 260 -22.46 -15.62 41.05
N ASN A 261 -21.65 -14.56 41.09
CA ASN A 261 -22.05 -13.21 40.74
C ASN A 261 -23.31 -12.72 41.51
N GLY A 262 -23.45 -13.11 42.79
CA GLY A 262 -24.57 -12.72 43.63
C GLY A 262 -25.85 -13.54 43.41
N VAL A 263 -25.80 -14.54 42.53
CA VAL A 263 -26.92 -15.47 42.31
C VAL A 263 -26.64 -16.78 43.03
N ASP A 264 -27.54 -17.19 43.90
CA ASP A 264 -27.44 -18.45 44.62
C ASP A 264 -27.83 -19.60 43.67
N ILE A 265 -26.86 -20.47 43.40
CA ILE A 265 -27.05 -21.68 42.58
C ILE A 265 -27.53 -22.82 43.46
N PHE A 266 -26.89 -22.97 44.62
CA PHE A 266 -27.26 -23.89 45.66
C PHE A 266 -27.40 -23.17 46.99
N THR A 267 -28.45 -23.48 47.73
CA THR A 267 -28.70 -22.98 49.10
C THR A 267 -29.01 -24.15 49.99
N ASN A 268 -28.12 -24.47 50.94
CA ASN A 268 -28.19 -25.61 51.80
C ASN A 268 -28.60 -26.95 51.11
N GLN A 269 -28.00 -27.12 49.91
CA GLN A 269 -28.21 -28.32 49.10
C GLN A 269 -27.70 -29.53 49.88
N ASP A 270 -28.54 -30.52 50.11
CA ASP A 270 -28.14 -31.79 50.70
C ASP A 270 -27.22 -32.52 49.72
N VAL A 271 -26.02 -32.79 50.17
CA VAL A 271 -24.97 -33.51 49.43
C VAL A 271 -24.47 -34.73 50.18
N SER A 272 -25.39 -35.33 50.99
CA SER A 272 -25.17 -36.65 51.68
C SER A 272 -24.74 -37.72 50.65
N THR A 273 -25.23 -37.61 49.41
CA THR A 273 -24.69 -38.32 48.25
C THR A 273 -23.84 -37.33 47.43
N ALA A 274 -22.58 -37.69 47.17
CA ALA A 274 -21.66 -36.84 46.47
C ALA A 274 -22.24 -36.32 45.13
N MET A 275 -22.17 -35.02 44.94
CA MET A 275 -22.61 -34.36 43.70
C MET A 275 -21.62 -34.65 42.56
N THR A 276 -22.14 -34.93 41.36
CA THR A 276 -21.29 -35.13 40.18
C THR A 276 -20.92 -33.79 39.56
N ASN A 277 -19.75 -33.71 38.91
CA ASN A 277 -19.29 -32.53 38.19
C ASN A 277 -20.27 -32.09 37.08
N THR A 278 -21.00 -33.04 36.49
CA THR A 278 -22.03 -32.77 35.48
C THR A 278 -23.23 -32.06 36.10
N ASN A 279 -23.72 -32.51 37.28
CA ASN A 279 -24.83 -31.85 37.97
C ASN A 279 -24.47 -30.41 38.38
N LEU A 280 -23.25 -30.21 38.83
CA LEU A 280 -22.70 -28.86 39.11
C LEU A 280 -22.67 -27.97 37.88
N MET A 281 -22.16 -28.48 36.79
CA MET A 281 -22.10 -27.76 35.50
C MET A 281 -23.52 -27.41 35.03
N ASP A 282 -24.45 -28.35 35.04
CA ASP A 282 -25.82 -28.14 34.59
C ASP A 282 -26.54 -27.10 35.44
N ALA A 283 -26.33 -27.12 36.76
CA ALA A 283 -26.89 -26.15 37.69
C ALA A 283 -26.35 -24.73 37.41
N ILE A 284 -25.02 -24.57 37.20
CA ILE A 284 -24.43 -23.28 36.82
C ILE A 284 -25.02 -22.79 35.50
N ASN A 285 -25.10 -23.66 34.49
CA ASN A 285 -25.61 -23.28 33.17
C ASN A 285 -27.13 -22.96 33.20
N SER A 286 -27.89 -23.53 34.06
CA SER A 286 -29.35 -23.24 34.20
C SER A 286 -29.62 -21.79 34.57
N VAL A 287 -28.71 -21.13 35.30
CA VAL A 287 -28.79 -19.72 35.72
C VAL A 287 -27.82 -18.79 34.93
N SER A 288 -27.26 -19.29 33.85
CA SER A 288 -26.28 -18.54 33.04
C SER A 288 -26.81 -17.19 32.51
N SER A 289 -28.10 -17.10 32.24
CA SER A 289 -28.74 -15.84 31.84
C SER A 289 -28.72 -14.76 32.93
N GLN A 290 -28.69 -15.17 34.23
CA GLN A 290 -28.63 -14.25 35.36
C GLN A 290 -27.21 -13.95 35.80
N THR A 291 -26.35 -14.97 35.85
CA THR A 291 -24.95 -14.83 36.25
C THR A 291 -24.05 -14.26 35.13
N GLY A 292 -24.42 -14.47 33.88
CA GLY A 292 -23.56 -14.21 32.69
C GLY A 292 -22.39 -15.17 32.56
N VAL A 293 -22.41 -16.29 33.30
CA VAL A 293 -21.33 -17.28 33.35
C VAL A 293 -21.81 -18.59 32.76
N VAL A 294 -21.00 -19.17 31.92
CA VAL A 294 -21.19 -20.49 31.31
C VAL A 294 -20.11 -21.44 31.85
N ALA A 295 -20.52 -22.61 32.30
CA ALA A 295 -19.64 -23.68 32.75
C ALA A 295 -19.47 -24.73 31.64
N SER A 296 -18.26 -25.22 31.45
CA SER A 296 -17.96 -26.38 30.61
C SER A 296 -17.00 -27.32 31.33
N LEU A 297 -17.17 -28.64 31.11
CA LEU A 297 -16.35 -29.66 31.77
C LEU A 297 -15.37 -30.27 30.73
N ASN A 298 -14.10 -30.29 31.08
CA ASN A 298 -13.08 -30.93 30.28
C ASN A 298 -12.15 -31.76 31.18
N GLY A 299 -12.24 -33.10 31.08
CA GLY A 299 -11.30 -34.00 31.75
C GLY A 299 -11.27 -33.87 33.30
N GLY A 300 -12.37 -33.47 33.94
CA GLY A 300 -12.44 -33.30 35.41
C GLY A 300 -12.15 -31.88 35.89
N SER A 301 -11.71 -30.99 35.03
CA SER A 301 -11.62 -29.55 35.30
C SER A 301 -12.83 -28.83 34.72
N MET A 302 -13.40 -27.92 35.49
CA MET A 302 -14.51 -27.06 35.05
C MET A 302 -13.94 -25.72 34.61
N SER A 303 -14.29 -25.29 33.40
CA SER A 303 -14.00 -23.94 32.92
C SER A 303 -15.22 -23.06 33.09
N LEU A 304 -15.05 -21.93 33.78
CA LEU A 304 -16.07 -20.89 33.92
C LEU A 304 -15.71 -19.77 32.95
N THR A 305 -16.65 -19.37 32.09
CA THR A 305 -16.46 -18.35 31.09
C THR A 305 -17.55 -17.28 31.13
N ALA A 306 -17.13 -16.01 31.01
CA ALA A 306 -18.05 -14.90 30.77
C ALA A 306 -17.54 -14.16 29.51
N ALA A 307 -18.30 -14.28 28.42
CA ALA A 307 -17.93 -13.79 27.10
C ALA A 307 -17.86 -12.25 27.03
N ASP A 308 -18.51 -11.56 27.91
CA ASP A 308 -18.53 -10.09 27.99
C ASP A 308 -17.38 -9.50 28.81
N GLY A 309 -16.56 -10.33 29.47
CA GLY A 309 -15.42 -9.85 30.26
C GLY A 309 -15.75 -9.33 31.64
N ARG A 310 -16.97 -9.64 32.17
CA ARG A 310 -17.32 -9.35 33.58
C ARG A 310 -16.43 -10.16 34.51
N ASN A 311 -16.27 -9.69 35.73
CA ASN A 311 -15.67 -10.48 36.79
C ASN A 311 -16.58 -11.68 37.15
N ILE A 312 -15.99 -12.83 37.43
CA ILE A 312 -16.73 -14.01 37.98
C ILE A 312 -16.35 -14.13 39.44
N ALA A 313 -17.27 -13.71 40.30
CA ALA A 313 -17.13 -13.88 41.74
C ALA A 313 -17.78 -15.19 42.14
N VAL A 314 -17.00 -16.11 42.68
CA VAL A 314 -17.46 -17.41 43.16
C VAL A 314 -17.35 -17.42 44.69
N THR A 315 -18.40 -17.76 45.37
CA THR A 315 -18.43 -17.93 46.84
C THR A 315 -19.03 -19.28 47.15
N GLU A 316 -18.35 -20.04 47.95
CA GLU A 316 -18.80 -21.37 48.40
C GLU A 316 -18.77 -21.47 49.91
N SER A 317 -19.70 -22.24 50.45
CA SER A 317 -19.75 -22.60 51.86
C SER A 317 -20.54 -23.90 52.07
N GLY A 318 -20.39 -24.57 53.21
CA GLY A 318 -21.13 -25.78 53.53
C GLY A 318 -20.69 -26.41 54.83
N THR A 319 -21.45 -27.41 55.30
CA THR A 319 -21.03 -28.28 56.40
C THR A 319 -20.35 -29.51 55.82
N GLY A 320 -19.28 -29.98 56.48
CA GLY A 320 -18.46 -31.08 55.98
C GLY A 320 -17.56 -30.71 54.82
N PHE A 321 -17.38 -29.42 54.58
CA PHE A 321 -16.68 -28.86 53.44
C PHE A 321 -15.27 -28.34 53.82
N THR A 322 -14.22 -28.78 53.13
CA THR A 322 -12.84 -28.37 53.40
C THR A 322 -12.34 -27.42 52.29
N ALA A 323 -12.04 -26.19 52.69
CA ALA A 323 -11.51 -25.17 51.74
C ALA A 323 -10.30 -25.68 50.97
N GLY A 324 -10.33 -25.54 49.64
CA GLY A 324 -9.21 -25.85 48.76
C GLY A 324 -9.03 -27.29 48.35
N THR A 325 -9.85 -28.18 48.87
CA THR A 325 -9.92 -29.60 48.47
C THR A 325 -11.27 -30.01 47.94
N ASP A 326 -12.34 -29.43 48.47
CA ASP A 326 -13.74 -29.75 48.13
C ASP A 326 -14.35 -28.62 47.31
N GLY A 327 -15.28 -28.93 46.38
CA GLY A 327 -15.99 -27.95 45.54
C GLY A 327 -15.17 -27.37 44.40
N LEU A 328 -15.52 -26.16 43.99
CA LEU A 328 -14.87 -25.41 42.90
C LEU A 328 -13.63 -24.68 43.40
N THR A 329 -12.47 -25.29 43.25
CA THR A 329 -11.21 -24.62 43.58
C THR A 329 -10.77 -23.73 42.42
N VAL A 330 -11.15 -22.45 42.46
CA VAL A 330 -10.91 -21.46 41.39
C VAL A 330 -9.56 -20.76 41.54
N ALA A 331 -9.02 -20.69 42.76
CA ALA A 331 -7.65 -20.28 43.07
C ALA A 331 -7.24 -20.97 44.36
N ALA A 332 -5.97 -21.36 44.48
CA ALA A 332 -5.45 -22.20 45.53
C ALA A 332 -6.00 -21.80 46.91
N GLY A 333 -6.95 -22.56 47.43
CA GLY A 333 -7.41 -22.54 48.84
C GLY A 333 -8.43 -21.50 49.25
N SER A 334 -9.21 -20.89 48.36
CA SER A 334 -10.14 -19.79 48.71
C SER A 334 -11.61 -20.16 48.48
N PHE A 335 -12.47 -20.01 49.50
CA PHE A 335 -13.93 -20.10 49.39
C PHE A 335 -14.57 -18.90 48.68
N ALA A 336 -13.83 -17.83 48.46
CA ALA A 336 -14.27 -16.66 47.73
C ALA A 336 -13.15 -16.24 46.78
N ALA A 337 -13.38 -16.38 45.49
CA ALA A 337 -12.44 -16.00 44.42
C ALA A 337 -13.13 -15.11 43.40
N THR A 338 -12.42 -14.08 42.96
CA THR A 338 -12.85 -13.28 41.83
C THR A 338 -11.94 -13.54 40.67
N LEU A 339 -12.44 -14.19 39.63
CA LEU A 339 -11.76 -14.29 38.34
C LEU A 339 -11.98 -13.01 37.59
N ARG A 340 -10.88 -12.41 37.19
CA ARG A 340 -10.90 -11.22 36.33
C ARG A 340 -10.57 -11.58 34.89
N GLY A 341 -11.14 -10.83 33.99
CA GLY A 341 -10.98 -11.07 32.56
C GLY A 341 -9.65 -10.60 32.00
N LYS A 342 -9.53 -10.80 30.72
CA LYS A 342 -8.43 -10.35 29.89
C LYS A 342 -8.97 -9.44 28.79
N LEU A 343 -8.17 -8.47 28.39
CA LEU A 343 -8.42 -7.66 27.21
C LEU A 343 -7.68 -8.26 26.00
N THR A 344 -8.33 -8.22 24.87
CA THR A 344 -7.69 -8.51 23.58
C THR A 344 -7.77 -7.25 22.75
N MET A 345 -6.61 -6.76 22.29
CA MET A 345 -6.53 -5.62 21.40
C MET A 345 -5.98 -6.04 20.05
N SER A 346 -6.53 -5.43 18.99
CA SER A 346 -6.05 -5.65 17.63
C SER A 346 -6.23 -4.39 16.78
N ALA A 347 -5.26 -4.13 15.92
CA ALA A 347 -5.27 -3.06 14.92
C ALA A 347 -4.39 -3.41 13.71
N ALA A 348 -4.63 -2.75 12.59
CA ALA A 348 -3.78 -2.86 11.39
C ALA A 348 -2.44 -2.10 11.51
N GLN A 349 -2.22 -1.40 12.63
CA GLN A 349 -1.01 -0.63 12.90
C GLN A 349 -0.51 -0.95 14.31
N THR A 350 0.77 -0.67 14.59
CA THR A 350 1.33 -0.82 15.94
C THR A 350 0.50 -0.02 16.95
N ILE A 351 0.14 -0.66 18.06
CA ILE A 351 -0.60 -0.02 19.16
C ILE A 351 0.42 0.39 20.22
N THR A 352 0.43 1.66 20.59
CA THR A 352 1.25 2.17 21.70
C THR A 352 0.32 2.59 22.83
N LEU A 353 0.54 2.02 24.01
CA LEU A 353 -0.22 2.29 25.23
C LEU A 353 0.66 3.09 26.19
N GLY A 354 0.11 4.14 26.77
CA GLY A 354 0.75 4.91 27.85
C GLY A 354 -0.10 4.89 29.11
N GLY A 355 0.46 5.41 30.22
CA GLY A 355 -0.18 5.41 31.52
C GLY A 355 -0.02 4.11 32.28
N THR A 356 -0.99 3.76 33.14
CA THR A 356 -0.97 2.54 33.96
C THR A 356 -1.39 1.30 33.15
N VAL A 357 -0.55 0.93 32.19
CA VAL A 357 -0.81 -0.22 31.26
C VAL A 357 -1.01 -1.55 31.98
N ALA A 358 -0.43 -1.69 33.18
CA ALA A 358 -0.61 -2.86 34.05
C ALA A 358 -2.09 -3.08 34.43
N ASP A 359 -2.89 -2.01 34.54
CA ASP A 359 -4.30 -2.11 34.90
C ASP A 359 -5.13 -2.78 33.80
N VAL A 360 -4.71 -2.67 32.56
CA VAL A 360 -5.36 -3.32 31.42
C VAL A 360 -4.74 -4.67 31.03
N GLY A 361 -3.62 -5.04 31.67
CA GLY A 361 -2.95 -6.32 31.46
C GLY A 361 -2.27 -6.48 30.10
N LEU A 362 -1.97 -5.38 29.40
CA LEU A 362 -1.37 -5.36 28.07
C LEU A 362 0.08 -4.84 28.12
N SER A 363 0.83 -5.03 27.05
CA SER A 363 2.15 -4.43 26.88
C SER A 363 2.05 -2.97 26.45
N SER A 364 3.02 -2.14 26.80
CA SER A 364 3.07 -0.73 26.39
C SER A 364 3.17 -0.54 24.86
N THR A 365 3.70 -1.53 24.16
CA THR A 365 3.74 -1.55 22.70
C THR A 365 3.32 -2.92 22.20
N ILE A 366 2.34 -2.95 21.32
CA ILE A 366 1.90 -4.13 20.61
C ILE A 366 2.28 -3.93 19.15
N SER A 367 3.39 -4.54 18.76
CA SER A 367 3.91 -4.45 17.39
C SER A 367 3.07 -5.28 16.43
N LEU A 368 3.15 -4.93 15.14
CA LEU A 368 2.64 -5.80 14.09
C LEU A 368 3.31 -7.17 14.20
N ASP A 369 2.54 -8.22 14.06
CA ASP A 369 3.09 -9.56 13.96
C ASP A 369 3.75 -9.78 12.58
N THR A 370 4.48 -10.86 12.46
CA THR A 370 5.10 -11.26 11.19
C THR A 370 4.21 -12.16 10.34
N ASN A 371 2.99 -12.39 10.81
CA ASN A 371 2.05 -13.30 10.15
C ASN A 371 1.17 -12.51 9.17
N GLY A 372 1.14 -12.98 7.94
CA GLY A 372 0.23 -12.44 6.92
C GLY A 372 -1.14 -13.13 6.92
N VAL A 373 -1.89 -12.91 5.85
CA VAL A 373 -3.19 -13.56 5.62
C VAL A 373 -3.06 -15.08 5.52
N ASN A 374 -1.88 -15.61 5.19
CA ASN A 374 -1.61 -17.05 5.15
C ASN A 374 -1.78 -17.75 6.52
N SER A 375 -1.85 -17.00 7.62
CA SER A 375 -2.00 -17.51 8.98
C SER A 375 -3.47 -17.55 9.48
N ILE A 376 -4.45 -17.25 8.62
CA ILE A 376 -5.86 -17.24 9.02
C ILE A 376 -6.33 -18.66 9.40
N ASP A 377 -7.09 -18.73 10.50
CA ASP A 377 -7.73 -19.95 10.97
C ASP A 377 -9.25 -19.73 11.06
N LEU A 378 -9.98 -20.39 10.18
CA LEU A 378 -11.44 -20.36 10.16
C LEU A 378 -12.07 -21.56 10.90
N THR A 379 -11.28 -22.46 11.48
CA THR A 379 -11.79 -23.65 12.14
C THR A 379 -12.44 -23.36 13.49
N THR A 380 -12.15 -22.19 14.06
CA THR A 380 -12.72 -21.70 15.30
C THR A 380 -13.41 -20.34 15.10
N GLN A 381 -14.40 -20.02 15.94
CA GLN A 381 -15.10 -18.74 15.87
C GLN A 381 -14.14 -17.57 16.13
N SER A 382 -13.29 -17.67 17.16
CA SER A 382 -12.32 -16.63 17.49
C SER A 382 -11.23 -16.46 16.42
N GLY A 383 -10.82 -17.57 15.79
CA GLY A 383 -9.91 -17.53 14.64
C GLY A 383 -10.53 -16.83 13.44
N ALA A 384 -11.81 -17.09 13.17
CA ALA A 384 -12.56 -16.44 12.10
C ALA A 384 -12.68 -14.91 12.32
N GLU A 385 -12.91 -14.47 13.57
CA GLU A 385 -12.93 -13.04 13.92
C GLU A 385 -11.56 -12.38 13.70
N GLN A 386 -10.46 -13.05 14.06
CA GLN A 386 -9.11 -12.58 13.77
C GLN A 386 -8.81 -12.57 12.26
N ALA A 387 -9.30 -13.59 11.54
CA ALA A 387 -9.17 -13.64 10.08
C ALA A 387 -9.84 -12.44 9.40
N ILE A 388 -11.02 -12.02 9.87
CA ILE A 388 -11.70 -10.82 9.35
C ILE A 388 -10.82 -9.58 9.50
N LEU A 389 -10.15 -9.41 10.64
CA LEU A 389 -9.24 -8.27 10.87
C LEU A 389 -8.02 -8.32 9.96
N ARG A 390 -7.39 -9.51 9.84
CA ARG A 390 -6.23 -9.70 8.95
C ARG A 390 -6.58 -9.46 7.50
N ILE A 391 -7.70 -9.98 7.03
CA ILE A 391 -8.16 -9.79 5.66
C ILE A 391 -8.51 -8.31 5.41
N SER A 392 -9.09 -7.62 6.39
CA SER A 392 -9.36 -6.18 6.27
C SER A 392 -8.05 -5.38 6.18
N ALA A 393 -7.06 -5.68 7.01
CA ALA A 393 -5.73 -5.07 6.93
C ALA A 393 -5.03 -5.35 5.58
N ALA A 394 -5.20 -6.55 5.03
CA ALA A 394 -4.69 -6.90 3.71
C ALA A 394 -5.39 -6.10 2.59
N LEU A 395 -6.72 -5.97 2.66
CA LEU A 395 -7.50 -5.15 1.72
C LEU A 395 -7.06 -3.69 1.75
N ASP A 396 -6.83 -3.13 2.94
CA ASP A 396 -6.33 -1.76 3.10
C ASP A 396 -4.93 -1.60 2.49
N SER A 397 -4.05 -2.58 2.70
CA SER A 397 -2.71 -2.60 2.12
C SER A 397 -2.76 -2.66 0.57
N VAL A 398 -3.53 -3.57 0.00
CA VAL A 398 -3.68 -3.69 -1.46
C VAL A 398 -4.32 -2.43 -2.06
N THR A 399 -5.34 -1.87 -1.39
CA THR A 399 -6.00 -0.63 -1.84
C THR A 399 -5.04 0.56 -1.81
N SER A 400 -4.22 0.67 -0.77
CA SER A 400 -3.17 1.71 -0.66
C SER A 400 -2.14 1.57 -1.78
N ASN A 401 -1.69 0.35 -2.08
CA ASN A 401 -0.75 0.08 -3.19
C ASN A 401 -1.37 0.45 -4.55
N ARG A 402 -2.64 0.12 -4.78
CA ARG A 402 -3.37 0.52 -5.99
C ARG A 402 -3.50 2.04 -6.13
N ALA A 403 -3.81 2.73 -5.03
CA ALA A 403 -3.86 4.19 -5.02
C ALA A 403 -2.51 4.82 -5.36
N ALA A 404 -1.40 4.26 -4.85
CA ALA A 404 -0.05 4.70 -5.18
C ALA A 404 0.29 4.47 -6.67
N LEU A 405 -0.12 3.32 -7.25
CA LEU A 405 0.05 3.04 -8.68
C LEU A 405 -0.79 3.99 -9.54
N GLY A 406 -2.03 4.29 -9.16
CA GLY A 406 -2.87 5.28 -9.85
C GLY A 406 -2.27 6.69 -9.83
N ALA A 407 -1.71 7.11 -8.69
CA ALA A 407 -0.97 8.37 -8.59
C ALA A 407 0.29 8.38 -9.47
N LEU A 408 1.01 7.24 -9.55
CA LEU A 408 2.16 7.06 -10.43
C LEU A 408 1.77 7.21 -11.91
N GLN A 409 0.69 6.55 -12.34
CA GLN A 409 0.18 6.65 -13.71
C GLN A 409 -0.15 8.10 -14.07
N ASN A 410 -0.94 8.79 -13.24
CA ASN A 410 -1.28 10.20 -13.46
C ASN A 410 -0.03 11.11 -13.56
N ARG A 411 0.98 10.84 -12.74
CA ARG A 411 2.24 11.58 -12.77
C ARG A 411 3.01 11.32 -14.06
N LEU A 412 3.05 10.07 -14.52
CA LEU A 412 3.71 9.69 -15.78
C LEU A 412 2.98 10.31 -16.98
N ASP A 413 1.65 10.29 -17.02
CA ASP A 413 0.84 10.92 -18.06
C ASP A 413 1.12 12.43 -18.15
N ALA A 414 1.15 13.12 -17.02
CA ALA A 414 1.51 14.54 -16.97
C ALA A 414 2.95 14.80 -17.47
N THR A 415 3.87 13.89 -17.13
CA THR A 415 5.27 13.96 -17.60
C THR A 415 5.36 13.76 -19.12
N VAL A 416 4.64 12.77 -19.66
CA VAL A 416 4.56 12.52 -21.12
C VAL A 416 4.05 13.75 -21.84
N ALA A 417 2.95 14.33 -21.39
CA ALA A 417 2.38 15.54 -21.98
C ALA A 417 3.36 16.72 -21.95
N ASN A 418 4.08 16.91 -20.83
CA ASN A 418 5.09 17.95 -20.72
C ASN A 418 6.28 17.72 -21.67
N LEU A 419 6.80 16.48 -21.72
CA LEU A 419 7.93 16.13 -22.59
C LEU A 419 7.58 16.33 -24.07
N GLN A 420 6.36 15.96 -24.49
CA GLN A 420 5.88 16.18 -25.84
C GLN A 420 5.82 17.68 -26.17
N ASN A 421 5.24 18.51 -25.30
CA ASN A 421 5.19 19.95 -25.48
C ASN A 421 6.60 20.58 -25.59
N VAL A 422 7.55 20.14 -24.78
CA VAL A 422 8.93 20.62 -24.83
C VAL A 422 9.62 20.15 -26.12
N SER A 423 9.41 18.90 -26.54
CA SER A 423 9.93 18.33 -27.79
C SER A 423 9.42 19.10 -29.01
N ASP A 424 8.11 19.41 -29.05
CA ASP A 424 7.49 20.20 -30.14
C ASP A 424 8.07 21.62 -30.21
N ASN A 425 8.17 22.30 -29.07
CA ASN A 425 8.73 23.64 -29.00
C ASN A 425 10.22 23.66 -29.43
N MET A 426 10.97 22.65 -29.01
CA MET A 426 12.38 22.51 -29.39
C MET A 426 12.53 22.14 -30.85
N SER A 427 11.65 21.31 -31.42
CA SER A 427 11.59 21.02 -32.85
C SER A 427 11.29 22.30 -33.68
N ALA A 428 10.33 23.11 -33.24
CA ALA A 428 10.01 24.39 -33.86
C ALA A 428 11.17 25.39 -33.75
N ALA A 429 11.92 25.42 -32.65
CA ALA A 429 13.11 26.24 -32.48
C ALA A 429 14.25 25.77 -33.39
N ARG A 430 14.49 24.46 -33.50
CA ARG A 430 15.48 23.87 -34.41
C ARG A 430 15.13 24.18 -35.86
N SER A 431 13.87 24.07 -36.25
CA SER A 431 13.39 24.41 -37.59
C SER A 431 13.76 25.87 -37.98
N ARG A 432 13.51 26.82 -37.05
CA ARG A 432 13.88 28.24 -37.29
C ARG A 432 15.37 28.48 -37.48
N ILE A 433 16.21 27.63 -36.93
CA ILE A 433 17.68 27.72 -37.05
C ILE A 433 18.15 27.04 -38.31
N GLN A 434 17.71 25.83 -38.58
CA GLN A 434 18.27 24.90 -39.53
C GLN A 434 17.53 24.82 -40.87
N ASP A 435 16.19 25.00 -40.87
CA ASP A 435 15.39 24.82 -42.08
C ASP A 435 15.48 25.99 -43.01
N THR A 436 15.35 25.76 -44.32
CA THR A 436 15.41 26.78 -45.34
C THR A 436 14.00 27.34 -45.63
N ASP A 437 13.94 28.66 -45.86
CA ASP A 437 12.74 29.28 -46.45
C ASP A 437 12.83 29.05 -47.99
N TYR A 438 11.97 28.11 -48.44
CA TYR A 438 11.89 27.75 -49.85
C TYR A 438 11.60 28.94 -50.79
N ALA A 439 10.77 29.88 -50.38
CA ALA A 439 10.41 31.03 -51.23
C ALA A 439 11.58 31.97 -51.40
N ALA A 440 12.28 32.27 -50.30
CA ALA A 440 13.49 33.10 -50.33
C ALA A 440 14.64 32.43 -51.11
N GLU A 441 14.85 31.13 -50.94
CA GLU A 441 15.92 30.41 -51.60
C GLU A 441 15.65 30.20 -53.10
N MET A 442 14.41 29.98 -53.54
CA MET A 442 13.99 29.95 -54.96
C MET A 442 14.18 31.31 -55.63
N ALA A 443 13.85 32.41 -54.94
CA ALA A 443 14.13 33.74 -55.44
C ALA A 443 15.63 34.00 -55.61
N SER A 444 16.43 33.52 -54.63
CA SER A 444 17.91 33.59 -54.71
C SER A 444 18.46 32.74 -55.85
N LEU A 445 17.96 31.52 -56.03
CA LEU A 445 18.33 30.65 -57.15
C LEU A 445 18.05 31.32 -58.51
N THR A 446 16.83 31.83 -58.71
CA THR A 446 16.39 32.50 -59.94
C THR A 446 17.25 33.75 -60.21
N LYS A 447 17.51 34.58 -59.20
CA LYS A 447 18.38 35.71 -59.27
C LYS A 447 19.80 35.33 -59.75
N ASN A 448 20.39 34.27 -59.14
CA ASN A 448 21.75 33.81 -59.48
C ASN A 448 21.78 33.19 -60.90
N GLN A 449 20.73 32.53 -61.37
CA GLN A 449 20.58 32.07 -62.76
C GLN A 449 20.56 33.20 -63.72
N ILE A 450 19.77 34.27 -63.46
CA ILE A 450 19.76 35.48 -64.32
C ILE A 450 21.12 36.17 -64.33
N LEU A 451 21.76 36.29 -63.16
CA LEU A 451 23.11 36.88 -63.05
C LEU A 451 24.15 36.06 -63.78
N GLN A 452 24.04 34.73 -63.83
CA GLN A 452 24.91 33.86 -64.58
C GLN A 452 24.74 34.10 -66.10
N GLN A 453 23.48 34.13 -66.58
CA GLN A 453 23.22 34.47 -68.02
C GLN A 453 23.72 35.87 -68.40
N ALA A 454 23.41 36.87 -67.59
CA ALA A 454 23.91 38.22 -67.80
C ALA A 454 25.45 38.31 -67.75
N GLY A 455 26.05 37.57 -66.76
CA GLY A 455 27.51 37.50 -66.60
C GLY A 455 28.23 36.90 -67.80
N THR A 456 27.70 35.85 -68.41
CA THR A 456 28.23 35.23 -69.61
C THR A 456 28.15 36.20 -70.81
N ALA A 457 27.02 36.93 -70.94
CA ALA A 457 26.86 37.96 -71.98
C ALA A 457 27.87 39.14 -71.80
N MET A 458 27.99 39.60 -70.53
CA MET A 458 28.99 40.67 -70.22
C MET A 458 30.42 40.21 -70.40
N LEU A 459 30.76 38.96 -70.14
CA LEU A 459 32.05 38.35 -70.34
C LEU A 459 32.37 38.32 -71.85
N ALA A 460 31.45 37.91 -72.70
CA ALA A 460 31.53 37.92 -74.12
C ALA A 460 31.76 39.37 -74.64
N GLN A 461 31.04 40.37 -74.17
CA GLN A 461 31.20 41.78 -74.51
C GLN A 461 32.53 42.33 -74.02
N ALA A 462 32.98 42.00 -72.80
CA ALA A 462 34.26 42.41 -72.27
C ALA A 462 35.45 41.83 -73.06
N ASN A 463 35.31 40.62 -73.59
CA ASN A 463 36.31 39.97 -74.42
C ASN A 463 36.35 40.57 -75.86
N ALA A 464 35.23 41.09 -76.35
CA ALA A 464 35.16 41.74 -77.67
C ALA A 464 35.72 43.18 -77.67
N MET A 465 35.75 43.87 -76.52
CA MET A 465 36.25 45.26 -76.41
C MET A 465 37.72 45.44 -76.87
N PRO A 466 38.69 44.59 -76.47
CA PRO A 466 40.06 44.73 -76.97
C PRO A 466 40.21 44.51 -78.49
N GLN A 467 39.34 43.60 -79.03
CA GLN A 467 39.38 43.36 -80.49
C GLN A 467 38.90 44.56 -81.32
N SER A 468 37.90 45.29 -80.83
CA SER A 468 37.43 46.53 -81.53
C SER A 468 38.51 47.66 -81.52
N VAL A 469 39.32 47.68 -80.44
CA VAL A 469 40.41 48.61 -80.35
C VAL A 469 41.52 48.21 -81.30
N LEU A 470 41.81 46.88 -81.44
CA LEU A 470 42.84 46.42 -82.44
C LEU A 470 42.38 46.67 -83.85
N SER A 471 41.08 46.56 -84.17
CA SER A 471 40.55 46.87 -85.50
C SER A 471 40.54 48.34 -85.86
N LEU A 472 40.74 49.26 -84.87
CA LEU A 472 40.90 50.71 -85.07
C LEU A 472 42.34 51.11 -85.21
N LEU A 473 43.33 50.26 -84.90
CA LEU A 473 44.76 50.46 -84.97
C LEU A 473 45.41 49.73 -86.14
N GLY A 474 44.71 48.90 -86.87
CA GLY A 474 45.06 48.25 -88.09
C GLY A 474 44.21 48.71 -89.23
#